data_faeb6cb9a19e14231f410c68fbcf1a91
#
_entry.id   faeb6cb9a19e14231f410c68fbcf1a91
#
_cell.length_a   1.000
_cell.length_b   1.000
_cell.length_c   1.000
_cell.angle_alpha   90.00
_cell.angle_beta   90.00
_cell.angle_gamma   90.00
#
_symmetry.space_group_name_H-M   'P 1'
#
loop_
_entity.id
_entity.type
_entity.pdbx_description
1 polymer ?
#
loop_
_entity_poly.entity_id
_entity_poly.type
_entity_poly.pdbx_seq_one_letter_code
_entity_poly.pdbx_strand_id
1 'polypeptide(L)'
;MIVALSKALICRWLPTLLLSLVCTNTWGNDNRPLFIEITEMPAPGINLKWQSPATVTANNQPQITLEGCTTSHGPRGHQQGYCSSPLGGSSLSIHYPQQNPMLATLVRINWLNGETRTLSVSPGETEVLLPQPETISSITKQYFVLGVEHIWVGLDHLLFIACLVIIAGTLRKMLITITGFTLAHSITLALAALQWVAVPIAAVEAIIALSIVFLATELVRNNRNTLTWRYPVSVSSSFGLLHGFGFAAVLQDIGLPQTELGTALLFFNLGVEAGQIIFILVVLAALGLLTKTVRHVRSGTSQVATADGFHWQLGALQLPVAYVVGSTASFWLIERLMA
;
A
#
# COMPACT_ATOMS: atom_id res chain seq x y z
N MET A 1 -24.47 69.01 20.33
CA MET A 1 -25.02 68.63 18.99
C MET A 1 -23.93 68.30 17.95
N ILE A 2 -22.74 68.83 18.04
CA ILE A 2 -21.65 68.64 17.08
C ILE A 2 -20.92 67.27 17.24
N VAL A 3 -20.85 66.73 18.49
CA VAL A 3 -20.15 65.46 18.77
C VAL A 3 -20.96 64.20 18.34
N ALA A 4 -22.29 64.36 18.22
CA ALA A 4 -23.15 63.21 17.78
C ALA A 4 -23.12 63.02 16.27
N LEU A 5 -22.90 64.08 15.46
CA LEU A 5 -22.81 63.97 14.01
C LEU A 5 -21.47 63.32 13.55
N SER A 6 -20.37 63.53 14.28
CA SER A 6 -19.08 62.94 13.93
C SER A 6 -19.05 61.43 14.10
N LYS A 7 -19.72 60.87 15.14
CA LYS A 7 -19.81 59.41 15.38
C LYS A 7 -20.68 58.71 14.33
N ALA A 8 -21.74 59.34 13.84
CA ALA A 8 -22.62 58.77 12.83
C ALA A 8 -21.97 58.70 11.47
N LEU A 9 -21.11 59.71 11.12
CA LEU A 9 -20.35 59.70 9.86
C LEU A 9 -19.24 58.63 9.84
N ILE A 10 -18.51 58.48 10.95
CA ILE A 10 -17.43 57.48 11.07
C ILE A 10 -17.98 56.06 10.98
N CYS A 11 -19.13 55.81 11.66
CA CYS A 11 -19.73 54.46 11.66
C CYS A 11 -20.33 54.05 10.31
N ARG A 12 -20.64 55.04 9.44
CA ARG A 12 -21.25 54.82 8.13
C ARG A 12 -20.22 54.63 6.98
N TRP A 13 -19.02 55.17 7.15
CA TRP A 13 -17.97 55.11 6.14
C TRP A 13 -16.84 54.13 6.48
N LEU A 14 -16.73 53.67 7.72
CA LEU A 14 -15.74 52.71 8.17
C LEU A 14 -15.90 51.32 7.47
N PRO A 15 -17.11 50.76 7.31
CA PRO A 15 -17.25 49.48 6.60
C PRO A 15 -17.00 49.58 5.10
N THR A 16 -17.30 50.72 4.47
CA THR A 16 -16.98 50.94 3.05
C THR A 16 -15.48 51.15 2.81
N LEU A 17 -14.78 51.80 3.72
CA LEU A 17 -13.32 51.95 3.66
C LEU A 17 -12.59 50.58 3.92
N LEU A 18 -13.11 49.76 4.86
CA LEU A 18 -12.61 48.43 5.09
C LEU A 18 -12.89 47.50 3.90
N LEU A 19 -14.06 47.62 3.25
CA LEU A 19 -14.37 46.82 2.05
C LEU A 19 -13.49 47.21 0.85
N SER A 20 -13.12 48.48 0.69
CA SER A 20 -12.22 48.92 -0.37
C SER A 20 -10.76 48.54 -0.14
N LEU A 21 -10.32 48.32 1.11
CA LEU A 21 -8.97 47.82 1.42
C LEU A 21 -8.84 46.29 1.22
N VAL A 22 -9.95 45.53 1.25
CA VAL A 22 -9.96 44.08 0.98
C VAL A 22 -9.97 43.79 -0.53
N CYS A 23 -10.34 44.77 -1.37
CA CYS A 23 -10.31 44.63 -2.83
C CYS A 23 -8.96 44.98 -3.47
N THR A 24 -7.88 45.18 -2.71
CA THR A 24 -6.56 45.37 -3.28
C THR A 24 -5.94 44.03 -3.68
N ASN A 25 -6.05 43.75 -4.97
CA ASN A 25 -5.14 42.89 -5.73
C ASN A 25 -4.80 41.54 -5.06
N THR A 26 -5.71 40.59 -5.07
CA THR A 26 -5.29 39.23 -5.26
C THR A 26 -4.72 39.11 -6.67
N TRP A 27 -3.50 39.52 -6.87
CA TRP A 27 -2.68 38.99 -7.94
C TRP A 27 -2.56 37.52 -7.62
N GLY A 28 -3.43 36.73 -8.23
CA GLY A 28 -3.34 35.27 -8.16
C GLY A 28 -1.95 34.93 -8.67
N ASN A 29 -1.07 34.59 -7.74
CA ASN A 29 0.23 34.03 -8.08
C ASN A 29 -0.11 32.73 -8.84
N ASP A 30 -0.02 32.79 -10.17
CA ASP A 30 -0.33 31.63 -11.02
C ASP A 30 0.80 30.60 -10.86
N ASN A 31 0.76 29.88 -9.76
CA ASN A 31 1.70 28.81 -9.40
C ASN A 31 1.38 27.50 -10.13
N ARG A 32 0.69 27.57 -11.28
CA ARG A 32 0.47 26.38 -12.09
C ARG A 32 1.81 25.80 -12.51
N PRO A 33 1.99 24.47 -12.38
CA PRO A 33 3.20 23.81 -12.84
C PRO A 33 3.29 23.81 -14.37
N LEU A 34 4.49 23.65 -14.89
CA LEU A 34 4.68 23.20 -16.27
C LEU A 34 4.09 21.79 -16.38
N PHE A 35 3.16 21.58 -17.31
CA PHE A 35 2.58 20.28 -17.58
C PHE A 35 3.14 19.72 -18.88
N ILE A 36 3.73 18.52 -18.80
CA ILE A 36 4.28 17.80 -19.95
C ILE A 36 3.54 16.47 -20.06
N GLU A 37 3.02 16.16 -21.22
CA GLU A 37 2.39 14.89 -21.54
C GLU A 37 3.15 14.20 -22.66
N ILE A 38 3.62 12.99 -22.38
CA ILE A 38 4.34 12.13 -23.31
C ILE A 38 3.43 10.94 -23.60
N THR A 39 3.07 10.72 -24.84
CA THR A 39 2.27 9.59 -25.25
C THR A 39 3.08 8.72 -26.23
N GLU A 40 3.33 7.49 -25.85
CA GLU A 40 3.93 6.49 -26.70
C GLU A 40 2.94 6.06 -27.79
N MET A 41 3.39 6.02 -29.03
CA MET A 41 2.58 5.63 -30.18
C MET A 41 3.14 4.33 -30.80
N PRO A 42 2.31 3.62 -31.60
CA PRO A 42 2.82 2.42 -32.27
C PRO A 42 4.10 2.70 -33.08
N ALA A 43 5.06 1.87 -32.91
CA ALA A 43 6.46 1.79 -33.35
C ALA A 43 6.98 2.84 -34.35
N PRO A 44 8.04 3.50 -34.07
CA PRO A 44 8.67 3.96 -32.83
C PRO A 44 8.27 5.40 -32.48
N GLY A 45 6.99 5.74 -32.61
CA GLY A 45 6.46 7.11 -32.52
C GLY A 45 6.23 7.59 -31.09
N ILE A 46 6.43 8.87 -30.88
CA ILE A 46 6.04 9.59 -29.66
C ILE A 46 5.26 10.86 -30.00
N ASN A 47 4.34 11.21 -29.11
CA ASN A 47 3.62 12.47 -29.14
C ASN A 47 3.91 13.22 -27.82
N LEU A 48 4.52 14.38 -27.91
CA LEU A 48 4.92 15.23 -26.80
C LEU A 48 4.08 16.49 -26.81
N LYS A 49 3.35 16.74 -25.71
CA LYS A 49 2.57 17.97 -25.50
C LYS A 49 3.01 18.62 -24.22
N TRP A 50 3.06 19.94 -24.18
CA TRP A 50 3.30 20.66 -22.94
C TRP A 50 2.50 21.96 -22.87
N GLN A 51 2.21 22.35 -21.66
CA GLN A 51 1.50 23.59 -21.35
C GLN A 51 2.27 24.36 -20.30
N SER A 52 2.79 25.51 -20.68
CA SER A 52 3.45 26.44 -19.77
C SER A 52 2.41 27.33 -19.10
N PRO A 53 2.60 27.71 -17.82
CA PRO A 53 1.77 28.71 -17.18
C PRO A 53 1.97 30.10 -17.83
N ALA A 54 1.00 30.98 -17.65
CA ALA A 54 1.01 32.34 -18.24
C ALA A 54 2.18 33.22 -17.73
N THR A 55 2.80 32.84 -16.63
CA THR A 55 4.00 33.51 -16.08
C THR A 55 5.25 33.31 -16.93
N VAL A 56 5.29 32.30 -17.80
CA VAL A 56 6.40 32.04 -18.72
C VAL A 56 6.21 32.85 -19.99
N THR A 57 7.12 33.79 -20.23
CA THR A 57 7.06 34.67 -21.40
C THR A 57 7.22 33.93 -22.72
N ALA A 58 6.70 34.49 -23.81
CA ALA A 58 6.76 33.84 -25.13
C ALA A 58 8.20 33.56 -25.63
N ASN A 59 9.17 34.35 -25.19
CA ASN A 59 10.59 34.22 -25.55
C ASN A 59 11.35 33.23 -24.62
N ASN A 60 10.73 32.74 -23.56
CA ASN A 60 11.34 31.81 -22.61
C ASN A 60 10.58 30.49 -22.52
N GLN A 61 9.87 30.10 -23.57
CA GLN A 61 9.17 28.81 -23.60
C GLN A 61 10.16 27.66 -23.50
N PRO A 62 9.82 26.61 -22.73
CA PRO A 62 10.68 25.46 -22.54
C PRO A 62 10.88 24.70 -23.86
N GLN A 63 12.09 24.29 -24.11
CA GLN A 63 12.47 23.31 -25.13
C GLN A 63 12.60 21.96 -24.43
N ILE A 64 11.82 21.01 -24.88
CA ILE A 64 11.76 19.69 -24.27
C ILE A 64 12.42 18.70 -25.23
N THR A 65 13.42 17.98 -24.72
CA THR A 65 14.16 16.96 -25.47
C THR A 65 14.14 15.65 -24.72
N LEU A 66 14.02 14.57 -25.48
CA LEU A 66 14.08 13.20 -24.99
C LEU A 66 15.32 12.52 -25.55
N GLU A 67 16.10 11.93 -24.67
CA GLU A 67 17.29 11.18 -25.07
C GLU A 67 16.93 10.04 -26.01
N GLY A 68 17.67 9.90 -27.10
CA GLY A 68 17.42 8.86 -28.11
C GLY A 68 16.19 9.11 -29.00
N CYS A 69 15.53 10.26 -28.87
CA CYS A 69 14.37 10.61 -29.70
C CYS A 69 14.67 11.82 -30.59
N THR A 70 14.24 11.75 -31.84
CA THR A 70 14.23 12.89 -32.77
C THR A 70 12.82 13.44 -32.87
N THR A 71 12.63 14.71 -32.52
CA THR A 71 11.32 15.36 -32.58
C THR A 71 11.25 16.38 -33.69
N SER A 72 10.14 16.40 -34.42
CA SER A 72 9.86 17.44 -35.42
C SER A 72 9.26 18.68 -34.72
N HIS A 73 9.64 19.88 -35.21
CA HIS A 73 9.05 21.10 -34.70
C HIS A 73 7.58 21.19 -35.16
N GLY A 74 6.69 21.06 -34.18
CA GLY A 74 5.25 21.25 -34.35
C GLY A 74 4.78 22.64 -33.88
N PRO A 75 3.47 22.90 -33.84
CA PRO A 75 2.89 24.07 -33.20
C PRO A 75 3.38 24.20 -31.75
N ARG A 76 3.37 25.45 -31.21
CA ARG A 76 3.81 25.74 -29.83
C ARG A 76 3.14 24.77 -28.85
N GLY A 77 3.95 24.08 -28.02
CA GLY A 77 3.47 23.14 -27.02
C GLY A 77 3.12 21.73 -27.54
N HIS A 78 3.52 21.40 -28.79
CA HIS A 78 3.27 20.09 -29.36
C HIS A 78 4.41 19.68 -30.31
N GLN A 79 4.93 18.48 -30.13
CA GLN A 79 5.93 17.85 -31.01
C GLN A 79 5.57 16.39 -31.23
N GLN A 80 5.89 15.89 -32.42
CA GLN A 80 5.84 14.46 -32.72
C GLN A 80 7.24 14.02 -33.11
N GLY A 81 7.57 12.78 -32.78
CA GLY A 81 8.91 12.29 -33.04
C GLY A 81 8.99 10.77 -33.08
N TYR A 82 10.22 10.32 -33.28
CA TYR A 82 10.56 8.90 -33.32
C TYR A 82 11.72 8.66 -32.36
N CYS A 83 11.64 7.58 -31.58
CA CYS A 83 12.70 7.18 -30.66
C CYS A 83 13.44 5.95 -31.20
N SER A 84 14.76 5.99 -31.16
CA SER A 84 15.62 4.85 -31.52
C SER A 84 15.76 3.85 -30.39
N SER A 85 15.39 4.23 -29.16
CA SER A 85 15.43 3.40 -27.96
C SER A 85 14.06 3.43 -27.27
N PRO A 86 13.75 2.44 -26.40
CA PRO A 86 12.54 2.45 -25.59
C PRO A 86 12.44 3.74 -24.78
N LEU A 87 11.22 4.29 -24.64
CA LEU A 87 10.95 5.51 -23.87
C LEU A 87 11.29 5.33 -22.38
N GLY A 88 11.09 4.14 -21.83
CA GLY A 88 11.44 3.81 -20.45
C GLY A 88 12.95 3.78 -20.23
N GLY A 89 13.40 4.52 -19.21
CA GLY A 89 14.82 4.67 -18.87
C GLY A 89 15.55 5.76 -19.66
N SER A 90 14.87 6.49 -20.58
CA SER A 90 15.43 7.65 -21.25
C SER A 90 15.37 8.89 -20.36
N SER A 91 16.29 9.86 -20.59
CA SER A 91 16.30 11.13 -19.88
C SER A 91 15.45 12.16 -20.63
N LEU A 92 14.53 12.81 -19.90
CA LEU A 92 13.77 13.97 -20.35
C LEU A 92 14.52 15.23 -19.89
N SER A 93 14.94 16.08 -20.83
CA SER A 93 15.60 17.35 -20.51
C SER A 93 14.69 18.52 -20.84
N ILE A 94 14.62 19.49 -19.93
CA ILE A 94 13.82 20.71 -20.03
C ILE A 94 14.79 21.89 -20.06
N HIS A 95 14.90 22.54 -21.18
CA HIS A 95 15.79 23.70 -21.37
C HIS A 95 14.99 24.97 -21.56
N TYR A 96 15.31 26.01 -20.80
CA TYR A 96 14.76 27.35 -20.97
C TYR A 96 15.78 28.25 -21.67
N PRO A 97 15.42 28.92 -22.80
CA PRO A 97 16.35 29.73 -23.56
C PRO A 97 16.99 30.92 -22.81
N GLN A 98 16.30 31.45 -21.82
CA GLN A 98 16.80 32.56 -21.00
C GLN A 98 17.11 32.11 -19.58
N GLN A 99 16.13 32.16 -18.69
CA GLN A 99 16.29 31.84 -17.29
C GLN A 99 15.27 30.73 -16.86
N ASN A 100 15.72 29.77 -16.09
CA ASN A 100 14.80 28.77 -15.51
C ASN A 100 13.84 29.49 -14.55
N PRO A 101 12.53 29.47 -14.80
CA PRO A 101 11.53 30.12 -13.96
C PRO A 101 11.28 29.43 -12.63
N MET A 102 12.03 28.37 -12.30
CA MET A 102 11.93 27.62 -11.05
C MET A 102 10.51 27.12 -10.77
N LEU A 103 9.86 26.61 -11.80
CA LEU A 103 8.51 26.04 -11.71
C LEU A 103 8.56 24.57 -11.38
N ALA A 104 7.60 24.10 -10.57
CA ALA A 104 7.33 22.68 -10.47
C ALA A 104 6.87 22.15 -11.84
N THR A 105 7.26 20.94 -12.18
CA THR A 105 6.87 20.32 -13.45
C THR A 105 6.12 19.02 -13.18
N LEU A 106 5.00 18.81 -13.85
CA LEU A 106 4.25 17.55 -13.86
C LEU A 106 4.47 16.87 -15.21
N VAL A 107 5.05 15.68 -15.20
CA VAL A 107 5.28 14.87 -16.39
C VAL A 107 4.34 13.69 -16.38
N ARG A 108 3.36 13.66 -17.29
CA ARG A 108 2.46 12.53 -17.50
C ARG A 108 2.98 11.70 -18.66
N ILE A 109 3.13 10.41 -18.43
CA ILE A 109 3.58 9.45 -19.44
C ILE A 109 2.43 8.47 -19.67
N ASN A 110 2.01 8.35 -20.93
CA ASN A 110 1.02 7.39 -21.38
C ASN A 110 1.74 6.35 -22.24
N TRP A 111 1.90 5.16 -21.72
CA TRP A 111 2.58 4.05 -22.37
C TRP A 111 1.67 3.35 -23.39
N LEU A 112 2.28 2.67 -24.36
CA LEU A 112 1.52 1.93 -25.38
C LEU A 112 0.68 0.78 -24.79
N ASN A 113 1.11 0.20 -23.65
CA ASN A 113 0.36 -0.82 -22.92
C ASN A 113 -0.87 -0.28 -22.15
N GLY A 114 -1.15 1.03 -22.21
CA GLY A 114 -2.24 1.71 -21.52
C GLY A 114 -1.90 2.16 -20.10
N GLU A 115 -0.69 1.90 -19.61
CA GLU A 115 -0.23 2.42 -18.31
C GLU A 115 -0.05 3.93 -18.39
N THR A 116 -0.49 4.64 -17.33
CA THR A 116 -0.29 6.08 -17.20
C THR A 116 0.40 6.38 -15.87
N ARG A 117 1.52 7.10 -15.92
CA ARG A 117 2.22 7.60 -14.72
C ARG A 117 2.38 9.11 -14.76
N THR A 118 2.25 9.73 -13.60
CA THR A 118 2.53 11.16 -13.42
C THR A 118 3.69 11.32 -12.44
N LEU A 119 4.74 12.00 -12.90
CA LEU A 119 5.91 12.34 -12.09
C LEU A 119 5.80 13.80 -11.69
N SER A 120 6.12 14.09 -10.42
CA SER A 120 6.29 15.46 -9.93
C SER A 120 7.78 15.76 -9.86
N VAL A 121 8.21 16.79 -10.58
CA VAL A 121 9.60 17.23 -10.68
C VAL A 121 9.75 18.54 -9.92
N SER A 122 10.76 18.61 -9.07
CA SER A 122 10.99 19.76 -8.20
C SER A 122 11.38 21.00 -9.01
N PRO A 123 11.05 22.22 -8.51
CA PRO A 123 11.53 23.44 -9.12
C PRO A 123 13.06 23.44 -9.26
N GLY A 124 13.55 23.76 -10.46
CA GLY A 124 14.99 23.79 -10.76
C GLY A 124 15.59 22.50 -11.32
N GLU A 125 14.94 21.37 -11.17
CA GLU A 125 15.33 20.15 -11.87
C GLU A 125 15.02 20.28 -13.36
N THR A 126 16.03 20.05 -14.20
CA THR A 126 15.94 20.17 -15.65
C THR A 126 16.09 18.83 -16.36
N GLU A 127 16.45 17.79 -15.64
CA GLU A 127 16.60 16.44 -16.16
C GLU A 127 15.79 15.45 -15.32
N VAL A 128 15.04 14.59 -15.97
CA VAL A 128 14.15 13.62 -15.36
C VAL A 128 14.32 12.28 -16.03
N LEU A 129 14.70 11.26 -15.27
CA LEU A 129 14.74 9.90 -15.78
C LEU A 129 13.32 9.33 -15.86
N LEU A 130 12.88 8.94 -17.05
CA LEU A 130 11.58 8.34 -17.24
C LEU A 130 11.57 6.90 -16.69
N PRO A 131 10.58 6.51 -15.88
CA PRO A 131 10.48 5.14 -15.37
C PRO A 131 10.25 4.17 -16.54
N GLN A 132 10.65 2.94 -16.34
CA GLN A 132 10.28 1.87 -17.29
C GLN A 132 8.81 1.48 -17.08
N PRO A 133 8.10 1.14 -18.17
CA PRO A 133 6.75 0.58 -18.06
C PRO A 133 6.79 -0.74 -17.29
N GLU A 134 5.75 -0.98 -16.52
CA GLU A 134 5.64 -2.24 -15.79
C GLU A 134 5.41 -3.39 -16.75
N THR A 135 6.20 -4.44 -16.60
CA THR A 135 5.98 -5.70 -17.30
C THR A 135 5.20 -6.66 -16.41
N ILE A 136 4.43 -7.59 -16.98
CA ILE A 136 3.72 -8.62 -16.20
C ILE A 136 4.71 -9.37 -15.28
N SER A 137 5.93 -9.63 -15.75
CA SER A 137 6.96 -10.29 -14.94
C SER A 137 7.43 -9.46 -13.76
N SER A 138 7.58 -8.13 -13.92
CA SER A 138 7.93 -7.23 -12.80
C SER A 138 6.80 -7.13 -11.79
N ILE A 139 5.56 -6.99 -12.25
CA ILE A 139 4.35 -6.94 -11.41
C ILE A 139 4.23 -8.24 -10.59
N THR A 140 4.29 -9.40 -11.24
CA THR A 140 4.17 -10.69 -10.57
C THR A 140 5.22 -10.87 -9.47
N LYS A 141 6.48 -10.55 -9.75
CA LYS A 141 7.57 -10.65 -8.79
C LYS A 141 7.39 -9.66 -7.63
N GLN A 142 7.10 -8.40 -7.95
CA GLN A 142 6.96 -7.32 -6.96
C GLN A 142 5.82 -7.62 -6.00
N TYR A 143 4.63 -7.94 -6.51
CA TYR A 143 3.45 -8.19 -5.68
C TYR A 143 3.55 -9.51 -4.92
N PHE A 144 4.19 -10.54 -5.47
CA PHE A 144 4.47 -11.76 -4.72
C PHE A 144 5.39 -11.50 -3.52
N VAL A 145 6.49 -10.77 -3.72
CA VAL A 145 7.40 -10.40 -2.62
C VAL A 145 6.68 -9.53 -1.59
N LEU A 146 5.90 -8.55 -2.04
CA LEU A 146 5.11 -7.68 -1.17
C LEU A 146 4.11 -8.48 -0.32
N GLY A 147 3.49 -9.52 -0.87
CA GLY A 147 2.61 -10.42 -0.13
C GLY A 147 3.34 -11.23 0.95
N VAL A 148 4.53 -11.72 0.65
CA VAL A 148 5.38 -12.39 1.66
C VAL A 148 5.77 -11.40 2.76
N GLU A 149 6.26 -10.23 2.39
CA GLU A 149 6.67 -9.18 3.34
C GLU A 149 5.51 -8.73 4.22
N HIS A 150 4.32 -8.57 3.65
CA HIS A 150 3.11 -8.23 4.39
C HIS A 150 2.86 -9.15 5.60
N ILE A 151 3.02 -10.45 5.41
CA ILE A 151 2.87 -11.42 6.51
C ILE A 151 4.00 -11.29 7.54
N TRP A 152 5.25 -11.10 7.09
CA TRP A 152 6.41 -11.09 7.99
C TRP A 152 6.56 -9.78 8.76
N VAL A 153 6.14 -8.66 8.21
CA VAL A 153 6.12 -7.34 8.86
C VAL A 153 4.88 -7.19 9.75
N GLY A 154 3.74 -7.77 9.34
CA GLY A 154 2.49 -7.73 10.08
C GLY A 154 2.49 -8.66 11.30
N LEU A 155 2.91 -8.16 12.47
CA LEU A 155 2.93 -8.94 13.71
C LEU A 155 1.55 -9.51 14.08
N ASP A 156 0.48 -8.82 13.76
CA ASP A 156 -0.90 -9.28 13.94
C ASP A 156 -1.18 -10.57 13.16
N HIS A 157 -0.73 -10.66 11.91
CA HIS A 157 -0.84 -11.89 11.12
C HIS A 157 -0.06 -13.05 11.73
N LEU A 158 1.18 -12.79 12.17
CA LEU A 158 2.03 -13.83 12.79
C LEU A 158 1.41 -14.35 14.08
N LEU A 159 0.90 -13.46 14.94
CA LEU A 159 0.25 -13.83 16.19
C LEU A 159 -1.07 -14.58 15.94
N PHE A 160 -1.85 -14.15 14.95
CA PHE A 160 -3.05 -14.83 14.52
C PHE A 160 -2.75 -16.27 14.05
N ILE A 161 -1.76 -16.43 13.15
CA ILE A 161 -1.34 -17.74 12.64
C ILE A 161 -0.80 -18.62 13.79
N ALA A 162 -0.03 -18.06 14.73
CA ALA A 162 0.47 -18.82 15.88
C ALA A 162 -0.67 -19.44 16.71
N CYS A 163 -1.77 -18.72 16.93
CA CYS A 163 -2.97 -19.28 17.57
C CYS A 163 -3.61 -20.38 16.71
N LEU A 164 -3.74 -20.16 15.40
CA LEU A 164 -4.32 -21.13 14.48
C LEU A 164 -3.51 -22.44 14.39
N VAL A 165 -2.18 -22.37 14.46
CA VAL A 165 -1.29 -23.53 14.46
C VAL A 165 -1.65 -24.47 15.64
N ILE A 166 -1.90 -23.89 16.81
CA ILE A 166 -2.26 -24.67 18.02
C ILE A 166 -3.69 -25.23 17.89
N ILE A 167 -4.63 -24.43 17.40
CA ILE A 167 -6.04 -24.81 17.25
C ILE A 167 -6.20 -25.92 16.21
N ALA A 168 -5.57 -25.79 15.04
CA ALA A 168 -5.68 -26.77 13.96
C ALA A 168 -5.03 -28.12 14.32
N GLY A 169 -3.93 -28.12 15.05
CA GLY A 169 -3.27 -29.28 15.63
C GLY A 169 -2.63 -30.24 14.64
N THR A 170 -2.95 -30.21 13.35
CA THR A 170 -2.37 -31.07 12.31
C THR A 170 -2.00 -30.22 11.08
N LEU A 171 -0.92 -30.61 10.41
CA LEU A 171 -0.42 -29.84 9.22
C LEU A 171 -1.50 -29.71 8.14
N ARG A 172 -2.24 -30.78 7.85
CA ARG A 172 -3.30 -30.73 6.84
C ARG A 172 -4.40 -29.72 7.21
N LYS A 173 -4.86 -29.73 8.48
CA LYS A 173 -5.87 -28.76 8.93
C LYS A 173 -5.31 -27.35 8.94
N MET A 174 -4.05 -27.14 9.33
CA MET A 174 -3.39 -25.84 9.28
C MET A 174 -3.40 -25.28 7.86
N LEU A 175 -2.92 -26.05 6.86
CA LEU A 175 -2.89 -25.62 5.46
C LEU A 175 -4.30 -25.27 4.96
N ILE A 176 -5.29 -26.10 5.16
CA ILE A 176 -6.67 -25.81 4.74
C ILE A 176 -7.21 -24.54 5.45
N THR A 177 -6.85 -24.32 6.71
CA THR A 177 -7.31 -23.17 7.50
C THR A 177 -6.69 -21.88 7.01
N ILE A 178 -5.38 -21.86 6.69
CA ILE A 178 -4.72 -20.67 6.14
C ILE A 178 -5.17 -20.39 4.70
N THR A 179 -5.33 -21.40 3.85
CA THR A 179 -5.87 -21.23 2.50
C THR A 179 -7.29 -20.64 2.56
N GLY A 180 -8.15 -21.13 3.48
CA GLY A 180 -9.47 -20.56 3.70
C GLY A 180 -9.43 -19.10 4.14
N PHE A 181 -8.48 -18.72 5.01
CA PHE A 181 -8.23 -17.34 5.38
C PHE A 181 -7.80 -16.50 4.17
N THR A 182 -6.80 -16.96 3.41
CA THR A 182 -6.25 -16.22 2.26
C THR A 182 -7.29 -16.00 1.16
N LEU A 183 -8.11 -17.02 0.86
CA LEU A 183 -9.19 -16.87 -0.12
C LEU A 183 -10.23 -15.85 0.32
N ALA A 184 -10.64 -15.88 1.58
CA ALA A 184 -11.58 -14.91 2.14
C ALA A 184 -10.98 -13.48 2.17
N HIS A 185 -9.73 -13.37 2.59
CA HIS A 185 -8.94 -12.12 2.56
C HIS A 185 -8.87 -11.55 1.14
N SER A 186 -8.59 -12.38 0.14
CA SER A 186 -8.50 -11.97 -1.26
C SER A 186 -9.78 -11.33 -1.78
N ILE A 187 -10.95 -11.84 -1.37
CA ILE A 187 -12.24 -11.30 -1.79
C ILE A 187 -12.41 -9.85 -1.29
N THR A 188 -12.19 -9.61 0.00
CA THR A 188 -12.39 -8.29 0.60
C THR A 188 -11.28 -7.31 0.20
N LEU A 189 -10.05 -7.79 0.04
CA LEU A 189 -8.97 -6.98 -0.54
C LEU A 189 -9.31 -6.53 -1.96
N ALA A 190 -9.86 -7.41 -2.81
CA ALA A 190 -10.26 -7.05 -4.16
C ALA A 190 -11.42 -6.04 -4.16
N LEU A 191 -12.44 -6.24 -3.31
CA LEU A 191 -13.57 -5.29 -3.17
C LEU A 191 -13.09 -3.89 -2.76
N ALA A 192 -12.14 -3.81 -1.84
CA ALA A 192 -11.59 -2.55 -1.37
C ALA A 192 -10.61 -1.93 -2.38
N ALA A 193 -9.77 -2.73 -3.05
CA ALA A 193 -8.87 -2.26 -4.11
C ALA A 193 -9.65 -1.68 -5.31
N LEU A 194 -10.80 -2.27 -5.65
CA LEU A 194 -11.73 -1.78 -6.67
C LEU A 194 -12.57 -0.59 -6.19
N GLN A 195 -12.38 -0.15 -4.94
CA GLN A 195 -13.16 0.94 -4.31
C GLN A 195 -14.68 0.69 -4.24
N TRP A 196 -15.11 -0.57 -4.34
CA TRP A 196 -16.52 -0.92 -4.20
C TRP A 196 -17.00 -0.83 -2.74
N VAL A 197 -16.08 -1.02 -1.80
CA VAL A 197 -16.34 -0.93 -0.36
C VAL A 197 -15.22 -0.11 0.27
N ALA A 198 -15.58 0.96 0.96
CA ALA A 198 -14.68 1.76 1.78
C ALA A 198 -15.02 1.58 3.27
N VAL A 199 -14.04 1.19 4.06
CA VAL A 199 -14.19 1.01 5.51
C VAL A 199 -13.15 1.85 6.22
N PRO A 200 -13.49 2.53 7.34
CA PRO A 200 -12.52 3.29 8.13
C PRO A 200 -11.40 2.37 8.65
N ILE A 201 -10.14 2.70 8.38
CA ILE A 201 -8.98 1.87 8.71
C ILE A 201 -8.91 1.58 10.21
N ALA A 202 -9.10 2.57 11.07
CA ALA A 202 -9.06 2.42 12.52
C ALA A 202 -10.06 1.36 13.02
N ALA A 203 -11.27 1.30 12.45
CA ALA A 203 -12.26 0.29 12.79
C ALA A 203 -11.81 -1.12 12.37
N VAL A 204 -11.22 -1.26 11.18
CA VAL A 204 -10.71 -2.54 10.69
C VAL A 204 -9.56 -3.02 11.56
N GLU A 205 -8.62 -2.16 11.89
CA GLU A 205 -7.48 -2.49 12.75
C GLU A 205 -7.91 -2.93 14.16
N ALA A 206 -8.90 -2.25 14.74
CA ALA A 206 -9.47 -2.65 16.03
C ALA A 206 -10.11 -4.05 15.95
N ILE A 207 -10.84 -4.37 14.87
CA ILE A 207 -11.44 -5.68 14.66
C ILE A 207 -10.36 -6.75 14.42
N ILE A 208 -9.28 -6.43 13.72
CA ILE A 208 -8.13 -7.32 13.55
C ILE A 208 -7.54 -7.68 14.92
N ALA A 209 -7.26 -6.69 15.76
CA ALA A 209 -6.76 -6.93 17.11
C ALA A 209 -7.75 -7.76 17.96
N LEU A 210 -9.05 -7.46 17.87
CA LEU A 210 -10.10 -8.24 18.54
C LEU A 210 -10.14 -9.70 18.10
N SER A 211 -9.92 -10.00 16.82
CA SER A 211 -9.86 -11.36 16.30
C SER A 211 -8.74 -12.17 16.94
N ILE A 212 -7.59 -11.55 17.19
CA ILE A 212 -6.45 -12.19 17.86
C ILE A 212 -6.76 -12.43 19.35
N VAL A 213 -7.36 -11.46 20.03
CA VAL A 213 -7.83 -11.61 21.42
C VAL A 213 -8.83 -12.75 21.53
N PHE A 214 -9.76 -12.86 20.56
CA PHE A 214 -10.72 -13.95 20.51
C PHE A 214 -10.03 -15.33 20.43
N LEU A 215 -9.08 -15.51 19.50
CA LEU A 215 -8.35 -16.77 19.37
C LEU A 215 -7.51 -17.09 20.62
N ALA A 216 -6.85 -16.09 21.20
CA ALA A 216 -6.11 -16.27 22.44
C ALA A 216 -7.01 -16.71 23.60
N THR A 217 -8.22 -16.14 23.70
CA THR A 217 -9.24 -16.55 24.68
C THR A 217 -9.70 -17.99 24.47
N GLU A 218 -9.88 -18.42 23.22
CA GLU A 218 -10.23 -19.81 22.89
C GLU A 218 -9.12 -20.78 23.31
N LEU A 219 -7.86 -20.39 23.17
CA LEU A 219 -6.73 -21.17 23.66
C LEU A 219 -6.72 -21.29 25.19
N VAL A 220 -6.99 -20.19 25.93
CA VAL A 220 -7.06 -20.25 27.41
C VAL A 220 -8.21 -21.13 27.87
N ARG A 221 -9.39 -20.98 27.27
CA ARG A 221 -10.58 -21.76 27.61
C ARG A 221 -10.40 -23.25 27.36
N ASN A 222 -9.59 -23.62 26.38
CA ASN A 222 -9.30 -25.01 25.96
C ASN A 222 -10.56 -25.88 25.80
N ASN A 223 -11.68 -25.27 25.40
CA ASN A 223 -12.92 -25.99 25.19
C ASN A 223 -13.01 -26.48 23.73
N ARG A 224 -12.69 -27.75 23.52
CA ARG A 224 -12.69 -28.40 22.19
C ARG A 224 -14.07 -28.46 21.52
N ASN A 225 -15.15 -28.11 22.21
CA ASN A 225 -16.52 -28.15 21.70
C ASN A 225 -16.95 -26.82 21.05
N THR A 226 -16.15 -25.75 21.14
CA THR A 226 -16.45 -24.47 20.49
C THR A 226 -16.35 -24.55 18.97
N LEU A 227 -16.98 -23.61 18.28
CA LEU A 227 -16.93 -23.51 16.82
C LEU A 227 -15.49 -23.41 16.30
N THR A 228 -14.64 -22.68 17.00
CA THR A 228 -13.23 -22.48 16.64
C THR A 228 -12.45 -23.79 16.57
N TRP A 229 -12.67 -24.71 17.51
CA TRP A 229 -12.02 -26.01 17.53
C TRP A 229 -12.64 -27.02 16.57
N ARG A 230 -13.96 -26.92 16.34
CA ARG A 230 -14.68 -27.85 15.46
C ARG A 230 -14.56 -27.47 14.00
N TYR A 231 -14.60 -26.18 13.69
CA TYR A 231 -14.62 -25.64 12.33
C TYR A 231 -13.62 -24.51 12.17
N PRO A 232 -12.31 -24.76 12.38
CA PRO A 232 -11.29 -23.71 12.35
C PRO A 232 -11.22 -23.00 10.99
N VAL A 233 -11.50 -23.70 9.90
CA VAL A 233 -11.53 -23.12 8.55
C VAL A 233 -12.60 -22.04 8.44
N SER A 234 -13.83 -22.31 8.89
CA SER A 234 -14.93 -21.32 8.80
C SER A 234 -14.64 -20.08 9.65
N VAL A 235 -14.12 -20.26 10.88
CA VAL A 235 -13.76 -19.15 11.76
C VAL A 235 -12.61 -18.34 11.17
N SER A 236 -11.58 -19.00 10.67
CA SER A 236 -10.43 -18.34 10.03
C SER A 236 -10.85 -17.59 8.78
N SER A 237 -11.70 -18.16 7.91
CA SER A 237 -12.23 -17.48 6.73
C SER A 237 -13.06 -16.25 7.08
N SER A 238 -13.89 -16.31 8.15
CA SER A 238 -14.65 -15.15 8.61
C SER A 238 -13.72 -14.00 9.04
N PHE A 239 -12.62 -14.31 9.73
CA PHE A 239 -11.62 -13.31 10.07
C PHE A 239 -10.83 -12.85 8.84
N GLY A 240 -10.54 -13.75 7.88
CA GLY A 240 -9.93 -13.40 6.61
C GLY A 240 -10.70 -12.29 5.87
N LEU A 241 -12.04 -12.37 5.83
CA LEU A 241 -12.88 -11.33 5.26
C LEU A 241 -12.69 -9.96 5.95
N LEU A 242 -12.44 -9.94 7.25
CA LEU A 242 -12.21 -8.69 7.98
C LEU A 242 -10.79 -8.14 7.73
N HIS A 243 -9.79 -9.02 7.74
CA HIS A 243 -8.39 -8.66 7.55
C HIS A 243 -8.10 -8.09 6.16
N GLY A 244 -8.80 -8.54 5.10
CA GLY A 244 -8.57 -8.07 3.73
C GLY A 244 -8.85 -6.57 3.53
N PHE A 245 -9.70 -5.97 4.33
CA PHE A 245 -9.92 -4.52 4.30
C PHE A 245 -8.74 -3.72 4.87
N GLY A 246 -7.95 -4.30 5.80
CA GLY A 246 -6.89 -3.59 6.51
C GLY A 246 -5.70 -3.19 5.63
N PHE A 247 -5.43 -3.93 4.55
CA PHE A 247 -4.29 -3.66 3.68
C PHE A 247 -4.64 -2.86 2.41
N ALA A 248 -5.91 -2.69 2.12
CA ALA A 248 -6.34 -2.03 0.89
C ALA A 248 -5.87 -0.58 0.78
N ALA A 249 -5.83 0.17 1.88
CA ALA A 249 -5.33 1.54 1.89
C ALA A 249 -3.83 1.61 1.58
N VAL A 250 -3.03 0.76 2.21
CA VAL A 250 -1.58 0.66 1.96
C VAL A 250 -1.33 0.32 0.49
N LEU A 251 -2.12 -0.58 -0.08
CA LEU A 251 -2.00 -0.96 -1.48
C LEU A 251 -2.36 0.19 -2.45
N GLN A 252 -3.31 1.04 -2.07
CA GLN A 252 -3.64 2.27 -2.81
C GLN A 252 -2.52 3.30 -2.74
N ASP A 253 -1.88 3.47 -1.58
CA ASP A 253 -0.77 4.41 -1.39
C ASP A 253 0.49 3.99 -2.17
N ILE A 254 0.77 2.69 -2.27
CA ILE A 254 1.87 2.14 -3.08
C ILE A 254 1.60 2.36 -4.58
N GLY A 255 0.33 2.45 -4.98
CA GLY A 255 -0.13 2.57 -6.36
C GLY A 255 -0.36 1.20 -7.00
N LEU A 256 -1.62 0.92 -7.31
CA LEU A 256 -2.00 -0.29 -8.03
C LEU A 256 -1.84 -0.08 -9.55
N PRO A 257 -1.28 -1.06 -10.28
CA PRO A 257 -1.23 -0.99 -11.73
C PRO A 257 -2.65 -1.00 -12.30
N GLN A 258 -3.02 0.08 -12.99
CA GLN A 258 -4.38 0.26 -13.51
C GLN A 258 -4.76 -0.80 -14.54
N THR A 259 -3.79 -1.28 -15.32
CA THR A 259 -4.00 -2.24 -16.41
C THR A 259 -3.95 -3.70 -15.95
N GLU A 260 -3.21 -4.01 -14.87
CA GLU A 260 -2.90 -5.37 -14.43
C GLU A 260 -3.31 -5.63 -12.96
N LEU A 261 -4.37 -4.96 -12.51
CA LEU A 261 -4.85 -5.07 -11.13
C LEU A 261 -5.14 -6.51 -10.71
N GLY A 262 -5.77 -7.31 -11.56
CA GLY A 262 -6.08 -8.71 -11.28
C GLY A 262 -4.83 -9.54 -11.07
N THR A 263 -3.80 -9.35 -11.91
CA THR A 263 -2.50 -10.02 -11.81
C THR A 263 -1.80 -9.63 -10.51
N ALA A 264 -1.77 -8.34 -10.18
CA ALA A 264 -1.17 -7.82 -8.94
C ALA A 264 -1.81 -8.43 -7.69
N LEU A 265 -3.15 -8.40 -7.60
CA LEU A 265 -3.89 -8.96 -6.46
C LEU A 265 -3.71 -10.48 -6.34
N LEU A 266 -3.70 -11.22 -7.45
CA LEU A 266 -3.49 -12.66 -7.45
C LEU A 266 -2.09 -13.00 -6.89
N PHE A 267 -1.04 -12.38 -7.42
CA PHE A 267 0.33 -12.66 -6.99
C PHE A 267 0.61 -12.16 -5.57
N PHE A 268 0.00 -11.06 -5.14
CA PHE A 268 0.04 -10.62 -3.75
C PHE A 268 -0.53 -11.71 -2.81
N ASN A 269 -1.71 -12.23 -3.10
CA ASN A 269 -2.33 -13.27 -2.26
C ASN A 269 -1.57 -14.60 -2.30
N LEU A 270 -0.96 -14.96 -3.42
CA LEU A 270 -0.04 -16.10 -3.49
C LEU A 270 1.20 -15.87 -2.61
N GLY A 271 1.72 -14.65 -2.58
CA GLY A 271 2.79 -14.25 -1.67
C GLY A 271 2.39 -14.33 -0.20
N VAL A 272 1.18 -13.86 0.14
CA VAL A 272 0.59 -13.98 1.49
C VAL A 272 0.55 -15.46 1.92
N GLU A 273 0.00 -16.35 1.09
CA GLU A 273 -0.08 -17.77 1.39
C GLU A 273 1.30 -18.42 1.53
N ALA A 274 2.24 -18.08 0.65
CA ALA A 274 3.63 -18.53 0.75
C ALA A 274 4.29 -18.06 2.06
N GLY A 275 4.10 -16.79 2.43
CA GLY A 275 4.60 -16.23 3.70
C GLY A 275 4.07 -16.96 4.93
N GLN A 276 2.78 -17.28 4.93
CA GLN A 276 2.13 -18.06 6.00
C GLN A 276 2.70 -19.48 6.09
N ILE A 277 2.85 -20.17 4.96
CA ILE A 277 3.42 -21.51 4.91
C ILE A 277 4.87 -21.50 5.44
N ILE A 278 5.69 -20.56 4.99
CA ILE A 278 7.07 -20.41 5.45
C ILE A 278 7.10 -20.20 6.97
N PHE A 279 6.25 -19.31 7.51
CA PHE A 279 6.16 -19.08 8.95
C PHE A 279 5.81 -20.34 9.72
N ILE A 280 4.80 -21.10 9.26
CA ILE A 280 4.42 -22.37 9.89
C ILE A 280 5.60 -23.36 9.88
N LEU A 281 6.30 -23.49 8.74
CA LEU A 281 7.46 -24.37 8.64
C LEU A 281 8.59 -23.97 9.59
N VAL A 282 8.85 -22.66 9.74
CA VAL A 282 9.84 -22.13 10.69
C VAL A 282 9.44 -22.47 12.13
N VAL A 283 8.18 -22.26 12.50
CA VAL A 283 7.68 -22.60 13.84
C VAL A 283 7.80 -24.09 14.10
N LEU A 284 7.40 -24.94 13.16
CA LEU A 284 7.50 -26.41 13.30
C LEU A 284 8.94 -26.88 13.40
N ALA A 285 9.86 -26.31 12.61
CA ALA A 285 11.28 -26.60 12.66
C ALA A 285 11.88 -26.20 14.02
N ALA A 286 11.57 -25.00 14.51
CA ALA A 286 12.02 -24.53 15.82
C ALA A 286 11.54 -25.43 16.97
N LEU A 287 10.26 -25.84 16.93
CA LEU A 287 9.71 -26.81 17.90
C LEU A 287 10.41 -28.18 17.81
N GLY A 288 10.67 -28.66 16.60
CA GLY A 288 11.39 -29.92 16.38
C GLY A 288 12.82 -29.89 16.91
N LEU A 289 13.55 -28.77 16.73
CA LEU A 289 14.89 -28.59 17.28
C LEU A 289 14.88 -28.51 18.81
N LEU A 290 13.96 -27.72 19.37
CA LEU A 290 13.82 -27.59 20.83
C LEU A 290 13.58 -28.95 21.50
N THR A 291 12.75 -29.81 20.90
CA THR A 291 12.47 -31.11 21.42
C THR A 291 13.65 -32.08 21.36
N LYS A 292 14.43 -32.02 20.29
CA LYS A 292 15.69 -32.77 20.18
C LYS A 292 16.69 -32.38 21.27
N THR A 293 16.87 -31.07 21.51
CA THR A 293 17.79 -30.57 22.56
C THR A 293 17.30 -30.98 23.97
N VAL A 294 16.03 -30.83 24.29
CA VAL A 294 15.49 -31.21 25.59
C VAL A 294 15.61 -32.73 25.82
N ARG A 295 15.39 -33.55 24.80
CA ARG A 295 15.61 -34.99 24.88
C ARG A 295 17.08 -35.35 25.09
N HIS A 296 18.00 -34.67 24.42
CA HIS A 296 19.43 -34.92 24.56
C HIS A 296 19.92 -34.58 25.99
N VAL A 297 19.38 -33.54 26.61
CA VAL A 297 19.69 -33.13 27.99
C VAL A 297 19.05 -34.07 29.01
N ARG A 298 17.89 -34.68 28.69
CA ARG A 298 17.16 -35.65 29.55
C ARG A 298 17.52 -37.10 29.28
N SER A 299 18.61 -37.43 28.59
CA SER A 299 18.98 -38.79 28.19
C SER A 299 19.17 -39.73 29.38
N GLY A 300 18.03 -40.33 29.78
CA GLY A 300 17.91 -41.36 30.84
C GLY A 300 16.67 -42.22 30.71
N THR A 301 15.71 -41.87 29.89
CA THR A 301 14.50 -42.70 29.69
C THR A 301 14.11 -42.77 28.22
N SER A 302 14.39 -43.94 27.63
CA SER A 302 13.93 -44.31 26.29
C SER A 302 12.40 -44.31 26.26
N GLN A 303 11.78 -43.34 25.58
CA GLN A 303 10.41 -43.50 25.09
C GLN A 303 10.35 -43.22 23.60
N VAL A 304 9.72 -44.14 22.90
CA VAL A 304 9.51 -44.21 21.45
C VAL A 304 8.83 -42.92 20.98
N ALA A 305 9.41 -42.30 19.94
CA ALA A 305 8.83 -41.15 19.29
C ALA A 305 7.65 -41.61 18.41
N THR A 306 6.44 -41.58 18.97
CA THR A 306 5.20 -41.70 18.22
C THR A 306 4.76 -40.31 17.69
N ALA A 307 3.88 -40.32 16.69
CA ALA A 307 3.26 -39.08 16.12
C ALA A 307 2.56 -38.25 17.22
N ASP A 308 2.26 -38.80 18.35
CA ASP A 308 1.67 -38.17 19.52
C ASP A 308 2.60 -37.12 20.20
N GLY A 309 3.91 -37.21 19.97
CA GLY A 309 4.88 -36.22 20.53
C GLY A 309 4.68 -34.78 20.06
N PHE A 310 4.16 -34.59 18.85
CA PHE A 310 3.88 -33.27 18.30
C PHE A 310 2.67 -32.62 19.00
N HIS A 311 1.59 -33.36 19.19
CA HIS A 311 0.39 -32.89 19.90
C HIS A 311 0.66 -32.49 21.34
N TRP A 312 1.53 -33.25 22.04
CA TRP A 312 1.88 -32.94 23.42
C TRP A 312 2.66 -31.63 23.56
N GLN A 313 3.53 -31.30 22.58
CA GLN A 313 4.33 -30.09 22.58
C GLN A 313 3.49 -28.84 22.31
N LEU A 314 2.57 -28.91 21.37
CA LEU A 314 1.62 -27.83 21.13
C LEU A 314 0.76 -27.55 22.35
N GLY A 315 0.33 -28.60 23.07
CA GLY A 315 -0.42 -28.45 24.32
C GLY A 315 0.35 -27.74 25.43
N ALA A 316 1.66 -27.99 25.57
CA ALA A 316 2.51 -27.31 26.55
C ALA A 316 2.71 -25.81 26.26
N LEU A 317 2.71 -25.41 24.97
CA LEU A 317 2.85 -24.03 24.55
C LEU A 317 1.52 -23.25 24.50
N GLN A 318 0.40 -23.92 24.60
CA GLN A 318 -0.93 -23.33 24.45
C GLN A 318 -1.16 -22.15 25.40
N LEU A 319 -0.92 -22.32 26.68
CA LEU A 319 -1.11 -21.26 27.69
C LEU A 319 -0.08 -20.12 27.55
N PRO A 320 1.25 -20.38 27.47
CA PRO A 320 2.22 -19.30 27.26
C PRO A 320 1.92 -18.47 26.01
N VAL A 321 1.64 -19.10 24.88
CA VAL A 321 1.29 -18.41 23.63
C VAL A 321 0.00 -17.61 23.83
N ALA A 322 -1.04 -18.20 24.42
CA ALA A 322 -2.31 -17.50 24.63
C ALA A 322 -2.17 -16.24 25.49
N TYR A 323 -1.37 -16.28 26.55
CA TYR A 323 -1.14 -15.11 27.39
C TYR A 323 -0.30 -14.03 26.68
N VAL A 324 0.80 -14.40 26.03
CA VAL A 324 1.64 -13.43 25.29
C VAL A 324 0.83 -12.80 24.17
N VAL A 325 0.20 -13.60 23.32
CA VAL A 325 -0.59 -13.12 22.19
C VAL A 325 -1.79 -12.29 22.66
N GLY A 326 -2.53 -12.80 23.65
CA GLY A 326 -3.72 -12.15 24.18
C GLY A 326 -3.41 -10.80 24.83
N SER A 327 -2.32 -10.70 25.61
CA SER A 327 -1.89 -9.43 26.22
C SER A 327 -1.48 -8.41 25.17
N THR A 328 -0.66 -8.80 24.18
CA THR A 328 -0.23 -7.92 23.11
C THR A 328 -1.42 -7.44 22.27
N ALA A 329 -2.30 -8.34 21.86
CA ALA A 329 -3.47 -7.98 21.06
C ALA A 329 -4.48 -7.13 21.84
N SER A 330 -4.63 -7.34 23.15
CA SER A 330 -5.48 -6.50 24.01
C SER A 330 -4.93 -5.08 24.13
N PHE A 331 -3.61 -4.92 24.24
CA PHE A 331 -2.97 -3.62 24.24
C PHE A 331 -3.24 -2.90 22.91
N TRP A 332 -3.02 -3.54 21.76
CA TRP A 332 -3.31 -2.96 20.45
C TRP A 332 -4.80 -2.63 20.25
N LEU A 333 -5.70 -3.48 20.73
CA LEU A 333 -7.13 -3.19 20.67
C LEU A 333 -7.48 -1.89 21.41
N ILE A 334 -6.95 -1.70 22.61
CA ILE A 334 -7.19 -0.47 23.40
C ILE A 334 -6.57 0.73 22.69
N GLU A 335 -5.32 0.62 22.20
CA GLU A 335 -4.63 1.68 21.48
C GLU A 335 -5.43 2.14 20.26
N ARG A 336 -5.90 1.19 19.43
CA ARG A 336 -6.66 1.47 18.21
C ARG A 336 -8.09 1.98 18.45
N LEU A 337 -8.66 1.70 19.62
CA LEU A 337 -9.96 2.27 20.02
C LEU A 337 -9.83 3.69 20.62
N MET A 338 -8.65 4.07 21.07
CA MET A 338 -8.38 5.39 21.67
C MET A 338 -7.77 6.38 20.66
N ALA A 339 -7.26 5.91 19.52
CA ALA A 339 -6.73 6.72 18.42
C ALA A 339 -7.85 7.28 17.54
#